data_e28a084adf014e9b67aebe7ee6d88f91
#
_entry.id   e28a084adf014e9b67aebe7ee6d88f91
#
_cell.length_a   1.000
_cell.length_b   1.000
_cell.length_c   1.000
_cell.angle_alpha   90.00
_cell.angle_beta   90.00
_cell.angle_gamma   90.00
#
_symmetry.space_group_name_H-M   'P 1'
#
loop_
_entity.id
_entity.type
_entity.pdbx_description
1 polymer ?
#
loop_
_entity_poly.entity_id
_entity_poly.type
_entity_poly.pdbx_seq_one_letter_code
_entity_poly.pdbx_strand_id
1 'polypeptide(L)'
;MARFIVVLGTTSHSGKSTLVAALCRLLSDRGYRVAPFKSQNMSLNSWVTKSGAEIGIAQAVQARAARAEPTEFMNPILLKPKGDRTSQVIVLGKPLADKSAEEYYRDIEGLKEVVDRSIRELENEYDYIVVEGAGGAAEINLFDRDIANIYVARLLQAPIILVGDIERGGVFASLYGTVQLLPPDVRPLVRGLVINKFRGDPAILGSGLRSLEELTGVPVLGVLPYLDLDIPSEDSVSLGDKKARFSSEAVEIAVIRLPRISNFTDFEPLERRAYIRYVDLDEPLGHPDAVIIPGTKNTISDLLEMEKKGMADQIRSLQGTPILGICGGYQILGKEIIDCGVEDTEGILPGLGLLNATTRFDQYEKRTVQVRKPVTGGGPILDRISGQEVTGYEIHMGVTASMDPAAFGDDGAVASSGLVIGTYLHGIFDNQNLRDAFLDFLYERKNSTGIKASGLKAEGKSHRAKAQKGSGYRELALAVEAHLDMEKVWQMLELEV
;
A
#
# COMPACT_ATOMS: atom_id res chain seq x y z
N MET A 1 23.71 -20.97 -4.42
CA MET A 1 23.51 -19.55 -4.10
C MET A 1 22.39 -19.01 -4.97
N ALA A 2 21.52 -18.21 -4.42
CA ALA A 2 20.47 -17.54 -5.19
C ALA A 2 21.08 -16.60 -6.23
N ARG A 3 20.35 -16.33 -7.32
CA ARG A 3 20.69 -15.31 -8.30
C ARG A 3 19.89 -14.04 -8.03
N PHE A 4 20.48 -12.90 -8.34
CA PHE A 4 19.89 -11.60 -8.06
C PHE A 4 19.70 -10.77 -9.33
N ILE A 5 18.64 -9.96 -9.34
CA ILE A 5 18.47 -8.87 -10.26
C ILE A 5 17.97 -7.65 -9.46
N VAL A 6 18.55 -6.49 -9.74
CA VAL A 6 18.23 -5.25 -9.00
C VAL A 6 17.44 -4.32 -9.92
N VAL A 7 16.35 -3.78 -9.43
CA VAL A 7 15.52 -2.79 -10.11
C VAL A 7 15.65 -1.46 -9.39
N LEU A 8 16.35 -0.51 -10.01
CA LEU A 8 16.49 0.85 -9.52
C LEU A 8 15.58 1.80 -10.32
N GLY A 9 15.34 2.98 -9.79
CA GLY A 9 14.55 4.00 -10.47
C GLY A 9 15.25 5.34 -10.54
N THR A 10 14.88 6.14 -11.54
CA THR A 10 15.34 7.53 -11.62
C THR A 10 14.68 8.41 -10.56
N THR A 11 13.50 8.00 -10.07
CA THR A 11 12.71 8.73 -9.05
C THR A 11 11.85 7.77 -8.24
N SER A 12 11.23 8.27 -7.18
CA SER A 12 10.06 7.61 -6.59
C SER A 12 8.96 7.46 -7.65
N HIS A 13 8.08 6.45 -7.51
CA HIS A 13 6.96 6.18 -8.42
C HIS A 13 7.32 5.91 -9.89
N SER A 14 8.59 5.67 -10.23
CA SER A 14 8.97 5.34 -11.60
C SER A 14 8.43 3.98 -12.09
N GLY A 15 7.87 3.16 -11.20
CA GLY A 15 7.30 1.85 -11.51
C GLY A 15 8.20 0.67 -11.16
N LYS A 16 9.21 0.89 -10.29
CA LYS A 16 10.07 -0.19 -9.76
C LYS A 16 9.27 -1.35 -9.22
N SER A 17 8.35 -1.08 -8.29
CA SER A 17 7.55 -2.09 -7.58
C SER A 17 6.69 -2.91 -8.53
N THR A 18 6.14 -2.26 -9.57
CA THR A 18 5.37 -2.92 -10.63
C THR A 18 6.26 -3.87 -11.45
N LEU A 19 7.44 -3.41 -11.86
CA LEU A 19 8.38 -4.26 -12.61
C LEU A 19 8.90 -5.42 -11.77
N VAL A 20 9.21 -5.19 -10.49
CA VAL A 20 9.61 -6.25 -9.54
C VAL A 20 8.50 -7.30 -9.40
N ALA A 21 7.25 -6.89 -9.21
CA ALA A 21 6.12 -7.81 -9.13
C ALA A 21 5.97 -8.65 -10.41
N ALA A 22 6.16 -8.03 -11.60
CA ALA A 22 6.13 -8.74 -12.87
C ALA A 22 7.25 -9.77 -13.00
N LEU A 23 8.49 -9.39 -12.69
CA LEU A 23 9.65 -10.29 -12.75
C LEU A 23 9.50 -11.43 -11.74
N CYS A 24 9.05 -11.16 -10.53
CA CYS A 24 8.73 -12.18 -9.53
C CYS A 24 7.71 -13.18 -10.08
N ARG A 25 6.66 -12.69 -10.74
CA ARG A 25 5.63 -13.56 -11.33
C ARG A 25 6.16 -14.36 -12.50
N LEU A 26 6.89 -13.76 -13.43
CA LEU A 26 7.46 -14.42 -14.60
C LEU A 26 8.43 -15.53 -14.22
N LEU A 27 9.31 -15.29 -13.24
CA LEU A 27 10.22 -16.31 -12.72
C LEU A 27 9.47 -17.44 -12.01
N SER A 28 8.46 -17.10 -11.22
CA SER A 28 7.61 -18.10 -10.54
C SER A 28 6.79 -18.94 -11.55
N ASP A 29 6.32 -18.35 -12.65
CA ASP A 29 5.61 -19.07 -13.71
C ASP A 29 6.52 -20.04 -14.46
N ARG A 30 7.84 -19.81 -14.45
CA ARG A 30 8.88 -20.74 -14.93
C ARG A 30 9.25 -21.85 -13.93
N GLY A 31 8.63 -21.86 -12.74
CA GLY A 31 8.83 -22.89 -11.73
C GLY A 31 9.94 -22.63 -10.71
N TYR A 32 10.56 -21.45 -10.73
CA TYR A 32 11.58 -21.09 -9.74
C TYR A 32 10.97 -20.63 -8.43
N ARG A 33 11.69 -20.87 -7.34
CA ARG A 33 11.38 -20.27 -6.02
C ARG A 33 11.92 -18.85 -6.02
N VAL A 34 11.04 -17.86 -5.88
CA VAL A 34 11.38 -16.44 -6.04
C VAL A 34 10.96 -15.65 -4.83
N ALA A 35 11.84 -14.76 -4.35
CA ALA A 35 11.50 -13.76 -3.34
C ALA A 35 11.72 -12.35 -3.89
N PRO A 36 10.85 -11.39 -3.55
CA PRO A 36 11.18 -9.98 -3.63
C PRO A 36 12.07 -9.59 -2.44
N PHE A 37 12.85 -8.52 -2.63
CA PHE A 37 13.61 -7.93 -1.54
C PHE A 37 13.68 -6.41 -1.68
N LYS A 38 13.44 -5.70 -0.59
CA LYS A 38 13.67 -4.25 -0.50
C LYS A 38 14.25 -3.95 0.86
N SER A 39 15.51 -3.62 0.92
CA SER A 39 16.25 -3.45 2.18
C SER A 39 15.62 -2.42 3.10
N GLN A 40 15.20 -1.28 2.55
CA GLN A 40 14.50 -0.21 3.25
C GLN A 40 13.29 0.24 2.45
N ASN A 41 12.12 0.27 3.08
CA ASN A 41 10.93 0.91 2.51
C ASN A 41 10.47 2.08 3.38
N MET A 42 9.89 3.11 2.77
CA MET A 42 9.23 4.19 3.46
C MET A 42 7.76 4.20 3.04
N SER A 43 6.88 3.75 3.91
CA SER A 43 5.46 3.63 3.59
C SER A 43 4.59 3.63 4.85
N LEU A 44 3.41 4.23 4.77
CA LEU A 44 2.36 4.11 5.78
C LEU A 44 1.48 2.87 5.55
N ASN A 45 1.60 2.23 4.37
CA ASN A 45 0.86 1.02 4.05
C ASN A 45 1.66 -0.21 4.42
N SER A 46 1.11 -1.02 5.29
CA SER A 46 1.78 -2.18 5.84
C SER A 46 0.94 -3.44 5.70
N TRP A 47 1.61 -4.56 5.74
CA TRP A 47 1.05 -5.89 5.84
C TRP A 47 1.66 -6.62 7.04
N VAL A 48 0.90 -7.51 7.65
CA VAL A 48 1.40 -8.38 8.72
C VAL A 48 1.69 -9.77 8.17
N THR A 49 2.89 -10.29 8.40
CA THR A 49 3.29 -11.65 8.03
C THR A 49 2.63 -12.69 8.94
N LYS A 50 2.75 -13.97 8.62
CA LYS A 50 2.27 -15.05 9.50
C LYS A 50 3.00 -15.10 10.84
N SER A 51 4.26 -14.64 10.89
CA SER A 51 5.03 -14.52 12.13
C SER A 51 4.60 -13.35 13.01
N GLY A 52 3.67 -12.50 12.54
CA GLY A 52 3.28 -11.27 13.21
C GLY A 52 4.23 -10.10 12.96
N ALA A 53 5.12 -10.20 11.99
CA ALA A 53 6.03 -9.13 11.61
C ALA A 53 5.36 -8.13 10.66
N GLU A 54 5.64 -6.84 10.82
CA GLU A 54 5.14 -5.78 9.96
C GLU A 54 6.11 -5.49 8.81
N ILE A 55 5.63 -5.52 7.57
CA ILE A 55 6.40 -5.19 6.35
C ILE A 55 5.61 -4.20 5.48
N GLY A 56 6.28 -3.57 4.52
CA GLY A 56 5.61 -2.75 3.50
C GLY A 56 4.66 -3.57 2.64
N ILE A 57 3.48 -3.00 2.34
CA ILE A 57 2.46 -3.69 1.51
C ILE A 57 3.02 -4.09 0.14
N ALA A 58 3.90 -3.28 -0.45
CA ALA A 58 4.51 -3.56 -1.76
C ALA A 58 5.24 -4.91 -1.78
N GLN A 59 6.01 -5.23 -0.74
CA GLN A 59 6.74 -6.50 -0.66
C GLN A 59 5.79 -7.68 -0.42
N ALA A 60 4.70 -7.49 0.30
CA ALA A 60 3.66 -8.50 0.41
C ALA A 60 2.95 -8.77 -0.94
N VAL A 61 2.69 -7.73 -1.74
CA VAL A 61 2.14 -7.81 -3.10
C VAL A 61 3.11 -8.56 -4.03
N GLN A 62 4.39 -8.22 -3.99
CA GLN A 62 5.44 -8.85 -4.80
C GLN A 62 5.66 -10.31 -4.41
N ALA A 63 5.63 -10.64 -3.11
CA ALA A 63 5.71 -12.01 -2.62
C ALA A 63 4.53 -12.85 -3.13
N ARG A 64 3.32 -12.30 -3.10
CA ARG A 64 2.12 -12.95 -3.67
C ARG A 64 2.23 -13.14 -5.19
N ALA A 65 2.82 -12.18 -5.91
CA ALA A 65 3.11 -12.33 -7.33
C ALA A 65 4.08 -13.49 -7.57
N ALA A 66 5.10 -13.66 -6.72
CA ALA A 66 6.05 -14.75 -6.70
C ALA A 66 5.46 -16.07 -6.19
N ARG A 67 4.22 -16.11 -5.72
CA ARG A 67 3.60 -17.23 -4.99
C ARG A 67 4.39 -17.65 -3.73
N ALA A 68 5.14 -16.72 -3.17
CA ALA A 68 5.88 -16.88 -1.93
C ALA A 68 5.07 -16.34 -0.74
N GLU A 69 5.31 -16.89 0.45
CA GLU A 69 4.77 -16.34 1.69
C GLU A 69 5.59 -15.10 2.09
N PRO A 70 4.94 -13.96 2.37
CA PRO A 70 5.64 -12.76 2.83
C PRO A 70 6.34 -12.99 4.17
N THR A 71 7.62 -12.58 4.25
CA THR A 71 8.42 -12.65 5.48
C THR A 71 9.09 -11.30 5.77
N GLU A 72 9.49 -11.08 7.02
CA GLU A 72 10.22 -9.91 7.47
C GLU A 72 11.56 -9.71 6.78
N PHE A 73 12.14 -10.78 6.26
CA PHE A 73 13.41 -10.73 5.53
C PHE A 73 13.26 -10.08 4.14
N MET A 74 12.06 -10.08 3.57
CA MET A 74 11.78 -9.44 2.27
C MET A 74 11.75 -7.91 2.36
N ASN A 75 11.48 -7.36 3.58
CA ASN A 75 11.56 -5.94 3.86
C ASN A 75 12.05 -5.73 5.31
N PRO A 76 13.37 -5.87 5.55
CA PRO A 76 13.90 -5.85 6.90
C PRO A 76 13.81 -4.49 7.61
N ILE A 77 13.74 -3.39 6.86
CA ILE A 77 13.64 -2.05 7.43
C ILE A 77 12.46 -1.33 6.81
N LEU A 78 11.50 -0.93 7.66
CA LEU A 78 10.35 -0.14 7.25
C LEU A 78 10.32 1.16 8.06
N LEU A 79 10.26 2.29 7.36
CA LEU A 79 10.12 3.61 7.94
C LEU A 79 8.68 4.08 7.78
N LYS A 80 8.03 4.44 8.89
CA LYS A 80 6.67 5.00 8.90
C LYS A 80 6.72 6.46 9.36
N PRO A 81 6.59 7.42 8.44
CA PRO A 81 6.57 8.84 8.81
C PRO A 81 5.48 9.16 9.84
N LYS A 82 5.85 9.82 10.95
CA LYS A 82 4.92 10.34 11.97
C LYS A 82 4.64 11.83 11.78
N GLY A 83 5.51 12.53 11.07
CA GLY A 83 5.45 13.95 10.75
C GLY A 83 6.62 14.33 9.84
N ASP A 84 6.91 15.63 9.73
CA ASP A 84 7.89 16.15 8.77
C ASP A 84 9.34 15.70 9.03
N ARG A 85 9.68 15.35 10.26
CA ARG A 85 11.07 15.10 10.65
C ARG A 85 11.31 13.78 11.37
N THR A 86 10.26 13.05 11.71
CA THR A 86 10.34 11.84 12.54
C THR A 86 9.65 10.68 11.87
N SER A 87 10.27 9.52 11.91
CA SER A 87 9.70 8.25 11.46
C SER A 87 9.80 7.18 12.53
N GLN A 88 8.76 6.36 12.65
CA GLN A 88 8.87 5.10 13.38
C GLN A 88 9.73 4.14 12.54
N VAL A 89 10.82 3.68 13.12
CA VAL A 89 11.73 2.70 12.53
C VAL A 89 11.27 1.31 12.95
N ILE A 90 10.98 0.46 11.98
CA ILE A 90 10.61 -0.94 12.17
C ILE A 90 11.74 -1.79 11.59
N VAL A 91 12.29 -2.70 12.40
CA VAL A 91 13.38 -3.59 12.00
C VAL A 91 12.92 -5.03 12.17
N LEU A 92 13.03 -5.83 11.10
CA LEU A 92 12.53 -7.21 11.04
C LEU A 92 11.11 -7.33 11.58
N GLY A 93 10.25 -6.40 11.14
CA GLY A 93 8.83 -6.36 11.46
C GLY A 93 8.48 -5.90 12.87
N LYS A 94 9.44 -5.48 13.69
CA LYS A 94 9.22 -4.99 15.05
C LYS A 94 9.58 -3.53 15.20
N PRO A 95 8.75 -2.71 15.89
CA PRO A 95 9.07 -1.31 16.13
C PRO A 95 10.33 -1.22 17.01
N LEU A 96 11.32 -0.45 16.55
CA LEU A 96 12.55 -0.19 17.28
C LEU A 96 12.45 1.10 18.10
N ALA A 97 12.20 2.22 17.42
CA ALA A 97 12.07 3.54 18.04
C ALA A 97 11.50 4.54 17.02
N ASP A 98 11.05 5.70 17.50
CA ASP A 98 10.85 6.88 16.69
C ASP A 98 12.18 7.61 16.54
N LYS A 99 12.64 7.88 15.33
CA LYS A 99 13.92 8.53 15.05
C LYS A 99 13.75 9.68 14.06
N SER A 100 14.49 10.75 14.28
CA SER A 100 14.75 11.76 13.25
C SER A 100 15.65 11.19 12.16
N ALA A 101 15.72 11.84 10.99
CA ALA A 101 16.62 11.42 9.92
C ALA A 101 18.08 11.38 10.38
N GLU A 102 18.52 12.36 11.20
CA GLU A 102 19.87 12.41 11.73
C GLU A 102 20.18 11.22 12.64
N GLU A 103 19.29 10.89 13.56
CA GLU A 103 19.42 9.74 14.47
C GLU A 103 19.39 8.42 13.71
N TYR A 104 18.57 8.31 12.68
CA TYR A 104 18.49 7.14 11.83
C TYR A 104 19.82 6.87 11.10
N TYR A 105 20.41 7.89 10.49
CA TYR A 105 21.67 7.74 9.76
C TYR A 105 22.89 7.58 10.67
N ARG A 106 22.78 7.86 11.98
CA ARG A 106 23.87 7.66 12.93
C ARG A 106 24.15 6.17 13.21
N ASP A 107 23.14 5.32 13.06
CA ASP A 107 23.20 3.86 13.31
C ASP A 107 23.12 3.03 12.02
N ILE A 108 23.64 3.57 10.93
CA ILE A 108 23.49 2.94 9.61
C ILE A 108 24.24 1.60 9.49
N GLU A 109 25.36 1.42 10.22
CA GLU A 109 26.14 0.18 10.17
C GLU A 109 25.37 -1.00 10.78
N GLY A 110 24.69 -0.80 11.91
CA GLY A 110 23.83 -1.84 12.49
C GLY A 110 22.66 -2.22 11.55
N LEU A 111 22.15 -1.26 10.78
CA LEU A 111 21.11 -1.53 9.78
C LEU A 111 21.67 -2.30 8.57
N LYS A 112 22.91 -2.06 8.15
CA LYS A 112 23.57 -2.86 7.09
C LYS A 112 23.70 -4.34 7.51
N GLU A 113 24.06 -4.61 8.76
CA GLU A 113 24.12 -6.00 9.27
C GLU A 113 22.75 -6.70 9.19
N VAL A 114 21.67 -5.96 9.45
CA VAL A 114 20.31 -6.48 9.33
C VAL A 114 19.97 -6.81 7.86
N VAL A 115 20.38 -5.94 6.92
CA VAL A 115 20.23 -6.15 5.47
C VAL A 115 20.98 -7.41 5.03
N ASP A 116 22.25 -7.54 5.41
CA ASP A 116 23.10 -8.68 5.06
C ASP A 116 22.54 -10.00 5.59
N ARG A 117 22.08 -9.97 6.84
CA ARG A 117 21.43 -11.15 7.43
C ARG A 117 20.18 -11.54 6.66
N SER A 118 19.35 -10.57 6.32
CA SER A 118 18.08 -10.84 5.61
C SER A 118 18.31 -11.42 4.22
N ILE A 119 19.32 -10.94 3.50
CA ILE A 119 19.72 -11.51 2.21
C ILE A 119 20.17 -12.96 2.38
N ARG A 120 21.01 -13.27 3.35
CA ARG A 120 21.47 -14.66 3.62
C ARG A 120 20.31 -15.60 3.96
N GLU A 121 19.31 -15.14 4.71
CA GLU A 121 18.13 -15.96 5.01
C GLU A 121 17.33 -16.26 3.72
N LEU A 122 17.14 -15.27 2.85
CA LEU A 122 16.45 -15.48 1.58
C LEU A 122 17.25 -16.37 0.62
N GLU A 123 18.58 -16.27 0.57
CA GLU A 123 19.44 -17.10 -0.27
C GLU A 123 19.33 -18.60 0.05
N ASN A 124 19.01 -18.95 1.30
CA ASN A 124 18.83 -20.33 1.72
C ASN A 124 17.54 -20.96 1.19
N GLU A 125 16.53 -20.15 0.87
CA GLU A 125 15.19 -20.65 0.55
C GLU A 125 14.82 -20.48 -0.93
N TYR A 126 15.40 -19.46 -1.62
CA TYR A 126 14.97 -19.05 -2.95
C TYR A 126 16.07 -19.22 -3.98
N ASP A 127 15.65 -19.48 -5.22
CA ASP A 127 16.55 -19.64 -6.37
C ASP A 127 16.87 -18.28 -7.00
N TYR A 128 15.91 -17.34 -6.94
CA TYR A 128 16.02 -15.98 -7.46
C TYR A 128 15.51 -14.98 -6.44
N ILE A 129 16.23 -13.85 -6.32
CA ILE A 129 15.82 -12.72 -5.49
C ILE A 129 15.76 -11.48 -6.38
N VAL A 130 14.56 -10.90 -6.50
CA VAL A 130 14.31 -9.67 -7.27
C VAL A 130 14.34 -8.50 -6.30
N VAL A 131 15.35 -7.66 -6.43
CA VAL A 131 15.66 -6.60 -5.48
C VAL A 131 15.10 -5.27 -5.97
N GLU A 132 14.38 -4.57 -5.11
CA GLU A 132 13.85 -3.23 -5.37
C GLU A 132 14.64 -2.17 -4.64
N GLY A 133 15.09 -1.14 -5.36
CA GLY A 133 15.65 0.07 -4.75
C GLY A 133 14.57 1.01 -4.20
N ALA A 134 14.97 2.02 -3.44
CA ALA A 134 14.09 3.04 -2.88
C ALA A 134 14.38 4.43 -3.48
N GLY A 135 13.32 5.19 -3.76
CA GLY A 135 13.46 6.55 -4.29
C GLY A 135 14.18 6.61 -5.64
N GLY A 136 14.97 7.65 -5.84
CA GLY A 136 15.91 7.81 -6.95
C GLY A 136 17.27 7.19 -6.62
N ALA A 137 17.90 6.53 -7.59
CA ALA A 137 19.18 5.85 -7.37
C ALA A 137 20.39 6.81 -7.38
N ALA A 138 20.21 8.06 -7.81
CA ALA A 138 21.27 9.03 -7.95
C ALA A 138 21.18 10.22 -6.98
N GLU A 139 20.74 9.95 -5.76
CA GLU A 139 20.76 10.93 -4.67
C GLU A 139 22.20 11.09 -4.15
N ILE A 140 23.01 11.86 -4.88
CA ILE A 140 24.48 11.96 -4.68
C ILE A 140 24.91 12.40 -3.28
N ASN A 141 24.07 13.15 -2.60
CA ASN A 141 24.27 13.59 -1.21
C ASN A 141 24.03 12.49 -0.17
N LEU A 142 23.51 11.33 -0.58
CA LEU A 142 23.15 10.22 0.31
C LEU A 142 23.94 8.93 0.05
N PHE A 143 24.83 8.87 -0.96
CA PHE A 143 25.50 7.63 -1.37
C PHE A 143 26.20 6.87 -0.25
N ASP A 144 26.81 7.57 0.69
CA ASP A 144 27.49 6.93 1.84
C ASP A 144 26.52 6.36 2.87
N ARG A 145 25.24 6.74 2.79
CA ARG A 145 24.18 6.38 3.73
C ARG A 145 23.03 5.60 3.08
N ASP A 146 23.10 5.43 1.76
CA ASP A 146 22.07 4.76 0.98
C ASP A 146 22.21 3.24 1.10
N ILE A 147 21.40 2.65 1.99
CA ILE A 147 21.32 1.19 2.17
C ILE A 147 20.32 0.51 1.22
N ALA A 148 19.59 1.29 0.43
CA ALA A 148 18.51 0.76 -0.41
C ALA A 148 18.91 0.62 -1.89
N ASN A 149 19.86 1.43 -2.38
CA ASN A 149 20.31 1.40 -3.76
C ASN A 149 21.79 1.06 -3.84
N ILE A 150 22.65 1.96 -3.37
CA ILE A 150 24.10 1.88 -3.57
C ILE A 150 24.73 0.76 -2.75
N TYR A 151 24.39 0.65 -1.46
CA TYR A 151 24.92 -0.42 -0.60
C TYR A 151 24.54 -1.80 -1.13
N VAL A 152 23.26 -2.00 -1.45
CA VAL A 152 22.76 -3.28 -1.97
C VAL A 152 23.36 -3.62 -3.33
N ALA A 153 23.52 -2.63 -4.23
CA ALA A 153 24.19 -2.83 -5.51
C ALA A 153 25.64 -3.30 -5.34
N ARG A 154 26.38 -2.70 -4.40
CA ARG A 154 27.74 -3.09 -4.05
C ARG A 154 27.84 -4.46 -3.40
N LEU A 155 26.91 -4.76 -2.51
CA LEU A 155 26.88 -6.03 -1.80
C LEU A 155 26.62 -7.21 -2.76
N LEU A 156 25.65 -7.07 -3.65
CA LEU A 156 25.18 -8.15 -4.51
C LEU A 156 25.98 -8.29 -5.82
N GLN A 157 26.61 -7.21 -6.32
CA GLN A 157 27.30 -7.17 -7.62
C GLN A 157 26.44 -7.75 -8.75
N ALA A 158 25.12 -7.58 -8.67
CA ALA A 158 24.14 -8.14 -9.56
C ALA A 158 23.75 -7.16 -10.69
N PRO A 159 23.21 -7.66 -11.82
CA PRO A 159 22.75 -6.80 -12.90
C PRO A 159 21.62 -5.88 -12.43
N ILE A 160 21.68 -4.62 -12.88
CA ILE A 160 20.72 -3.58 -12.55
C ILE A 160 19.87 -3.24 -13.79
N ILE A 161 18.56 -3.19 -13.62
CA ILE A 161 17.61 -2.56 -14.54
C ILE A 161 17.24 -1.20 -13.96
N LEU A 162 17.46 -0.12 -14.73
CA LEU A 162 17.09 1.23 -14.33
C LEU A 162 15.77 1.65 -15.00
N VAL A 163 14.79 2.04 -14.21
CA VAL A 163 13.43 2.40 -14.66
C VAL A 163 13.24 3.91 -14.60
N GLY A 164 12.83 4.52 -15.72
CA GLY A 164 12.42 5.92 -15.82
C GLY A 164 10.94 6.09 -16.13
N ASP A 165 10.30 7.10 -15.52
CA ASP A 165 8.92 7.50 -15.76
C ASP A 165 8.84 8.57 -16.85
N ILE A 166 8.08 8.31 -17.94
CA ILE A 166 7.93 9.26 -19.04
C ILE A 166 6.70 10.18 -18.87
N GLU A 167 5.76 9.84 -18.00
CA GLU A 167 4.47 10.55 -17.90
C GLU A 167 4.63 12.04 -17.56
N ARG A 168 5.66 12.38 -16.79
CA ARG A 168 5.97 13.78 -16.41
C ARG A 168 6.94 14.49 -17.34
N GLY A 169 7.41 13.81 -18.38
CA GLY A 169 8.45 14.31 -19.27
C GLY A 169 9.88 14.18 -18.71
N GLY A 170 10.89 14.45 -19.55
CA GLY A 170 12.29 14.46 -19.15
C GLY A 170 12.94 13.09 -18.91
N VAL A 171 12.30 11.97 -19.29
CA VAL A 171 12.78 10.62 -19.02
C VAL A 171 14.17 10.33 -19.55
N PHE A 172 14.50 10.81 -20.76
CA PHE A 172 15.83 10.62 -21.35
C PHE A 172 16.94 11.29 -20.53
N ALA A 173 16.69 12.53 -20.09
CA ALA A 173 17.61 13.26 -19.21
C ALA A 173 17.75 12.56 -17.85
N SER A 174 16.65 12.08 -17.29
CA SER A 174 16.64 11.38 -16.00
C SER A 174 17.41 10.06 -16.06
N LEU A 175 17.21 9.24 -17.10
CA LEU A 175 17.92 7.98 -17.29
C LEU A 175 19.42 8.24 -17.53
N TYR A 176 19.75 9.13 -18.46
CA TYR A 176 21.14 9.51 -18.74
C TYR A 176 21.83 10.06 -17.48
N GLY A 177 21.22 11.05 -16.84
CA GLY A 177 21.77 11.67 -15.64
C GLY A 177 21.97 10.67 -14.49
N THR A 178 21.00 9.79 -14.26
CA THR A 178 21.12 8.75 -13.23
C THR A 178 22.31 7.83 -13.53
N VAL A 179 22.43 7.29 -14.75
CA VAL A 179 23.55 6.43 -15.13
C VAL A 179 24.90 7.15 -14.92
N GLN A 180 24.99 8.44 -15.32
CA GLN A 180 26.25 9.19 -15.21
C GLN A 180 26.61 9.56 -13.76
N LEU A 181 25.63 9.77 -12.90
CA LEU A 181 25.85 10.14 -11.49
C LEU A 181 26.10 8.93 -10.58
N LEU A 182 25.73 7.71 -11.00
CA LEU A 182 26.05 6.51 -10.22
C LEU A 182 27.55 6.38 -9.97
N PRO A 183 27.96 5.87 -8.79
CA PRO A 183 29.37 5.62 -8.50
C PRO A 183 30.06 4.75 -9.56
N PRO A 184 31.36 5.00 -9.86
CA PRO A 184 32.08 4.28 -10.92
C PRO A 184 32.09 2.74 -10.75
N ASP A 185 31.98 2.23 -9.55
CA ASP A 185 31.90 0.81 -9.21
C ASP A 185 30.49 0.21 -9.36
N VAL A 186 29.45 1.04 -9.30
CA VAL A 186 28.05 0.60 -9.46
C VAL A 186 27.57 0.77 -10.91
N ARG A 187 28.01 1.83 -11.60
CA ARG A 187 27.59 2.13 -12.98
C ARG A 187 27.72 0.94 -13.95
N PRO A 188 28.81 0.15 -13.95
CA PRO A 188 28.94 -1.00 -14.85
C PRO A 188 27.91 -2.13 -14.60
N LEU A 189 27.25 -2.14 -13.44
CA LEU A 189 26.20 -3.10 -13.11
C LEU A 189 24.88 -2.76 -13.81
N VAL A 190 24.69 -1.53 -14.30
CA VAL A 190 23.48 -1.15 -15.07
C VAL A 190 23.55 -1.84 -16.43
N ARG A 191 22.67 -2.81 -16.62
CA ARG A 191 22.62 -3.68 -17.79
C ARG A 191 21.42 -3.43 -18.68
N GLY A 192 20.45 -2.64 -18.22
CA GLY A 192 19.27 -2.33 -19.01
C GLY A 192 18.51 -1.11 -18.52
N LEU A 193 17.91 -0.40 -19.47
CA LEU A 193 17.05 0.73 -19.22
C LEU A 193 15.62 0.39 -19.59
N VAL A 194 14.66 0.81 -18.79
CA VAL A 194 13.21 0.66 -19.05
C VAL A 194 12.54 2.02 -18.97
N ILE A 195 11.78 2.38 -20.00
CA ILE A 195 10.90 3.53 -19.98
C ILE A 195 9.50 3.04 -19.60
N ASN A 196 8.91 3.63 -18.58
CA ASN A 196 7.62 3.20 -18.04
C ASN A 196 6.55 4.29 -18.15
N LYS A 197 5.28 3.86 -18.08
CA LYS A 197 4.08 4.70 -18.12
C LYS A 197 3.89 5.45 -19.44
N PHE A 198 4.30 4.88 -20.54
CA PHE A 198 4.15 5.50 -21.85
C PHE A 198 2.69 5.49 -22.31
N ARG A 199 2.26 6.62 -22.86
CA ARG A 199 0.94 6.76 -23.50
C ARG A 199 1.13 7.19 -24.94
N GLY A 200 0.64 6.42 -25.87
CA GLY A 200 0.71 6.72 -27.31
C GLY A 200 1.44 5.65 -28.13
N ASP A 201 1.94 6.02 -29.31
CA ASP A 201 2.66 5.13 -30.21
C ASP A 201 4.15 5.08 -29.86
N PRO A 202 4.68 3.91 -29.40
CA PRO A 202 6.09 3.76 -29.06
C PRO A 202 7.07 4.06 -30.23
N ALA A 203 6.62 3.96 -31.48
CA ALA A 203 7.44 4.24 -32.66
C ALA A 203 8.01 5.67 -32.66
N ILE A 204 7.30 6.62 -32.03
CA ILE A 204 7.72 8.01 -31.90
C ILE A 204 9.03 8.13 -31.09
N LEU A 205 9.28 7.21 -30.18
CA LEU A 205 10.48 7.22 -29.31
C LEU A 205 11.73 6.66 -30.00
N GLY A 206 11.61 5.99 -31.15
CA GLY A 206 12.67 5.17 -31.73
C GLY A 206 14.03 5.85 -31.92
N SER A 207 14.07 7.13 -32.34
CA SER A 207 15.33 7.89 -32.44
C SER A 207 15.91 8.22 -31.07
N GLY A 208 15.04 8.62 -30.12
CA GLY A 208 15.44 8.92 -28.74
C GLY A 208 16.01 7.70 -28.01
N LEU A 209 15.42 6.51 -28.22
CA LEU A 209 15.90 5.26 -27.62
C LEU A 209 17.33 4.96 -28.11
N ARG A 210 17.58 5.02 -29.43
CA ARG A 210 18.93 4.80 -29.98
C ARG A 210 19.94 5.82 -29.45
N SER A 211 19.59 7.11 -29.41
CA SER A 211 20.47 8.13 -28.84
C SER A 211 20.76 7.89 -27.36
N LEU A 212 19.80 7.40 -26.58
CA LEU A 212 20.01 7.06 -25.17
C LEU A 212 21.00 5.89 -25.01
N GLU A 213 20.87 4.84 -25.84
CA GLU A 213 21.78 3.71 -25.86
C GLU A 213 23.22 4.15 -26.24
N GLU A 214 23.36 4.98 -27.27
CA GLU A 214 24.66 5.52 -27.69
C GLU A 214 25.31 6.37 -26.59
N LEU A 215 24.54 7.22 -25.90
CA LEU A 215 25.04 8.09 -24.84
C LEU A 215 25.41 7.38 -23.56
N THR A 216 24.66 6.31 -23.23
CA THR A 216 24.85 5.58 -21.95
C THR A 216 25.72 4.35 -22.09
N GLY A 217 25.78 3.76 -23.29
CA GLY A 217 26.36 2.44 -23.53
C GLY A 217 25.52 1.29 -22.94
N VAL A 218 24.26 1.57 -22.53
CA VAL A 218 23.37 0.60 -21.89
C VAL A 218 22.15 0.38 -22.79
N PRO A 219 21.75 -0.87 -23.08
CA PRO A 219 20.60 -1.16 -23.94
C PRO A 219 19.29 -0.72 -23.29
N VAL A 220 18.37 -0.22 -24.10
CA VAL A 220 16.97 -0.03 -23.71
C VAL A 220 16.22 -1.34 -23.89
N LEU A 221 15.79 -1.94 -22.79
CA LEU A 221 15.08 -3.21 -22.79
C LEU A 221 13.66 -3.10 -23.34
N GLY A 222 13.07 -1.91 -23.24
CA GLY A 222 11.72 -1.68 -23.77
C GLY A 222 11.02 -0.47 -23.17
N VAL A 223 9.80 -0.28 -23.66
CA VAL A 223 8.90 0.80 -23.27
C VAL A 223 7.59 0.17 -22.77
N LEU A 224 7.34 0.29 -21.46
CA LEU A 224 6.11 -0.20 -20.85
C LEU A 224 4.99 0.83 -21.02
N PRO A 225 3.81 0.43 -21.47
CA PRO A 225 2.66 1.32 -21.52
C PRO A 225 2.21 1.69 -20.09
N TYR A 226 1.37 2.71 -20.00
CA TYR A 226 0.63 2.97 -18.79
C TYR A 226 -0.34 1.80 -18.53
N LEU A 227 -0.10 1.06 -17.46
CA LEU A 227 -0.90 -0.10 -17.09
C LEU A 227 -1.90 0.30 -16.00
N ASP A 228 -3.17 0.05 -16.25
CA ASP A 228 -4.26 0.18 -15.28
C ASP A 228 -4.66 -1.22 -14.83
N LEU A 229 -3.93 -1.73 -13.84
CA LEU A 229 -4.04 -3.11 -13.39
C LEU A 229 -4.65 -3.19 -11.99
N ASP A 230 -5.36 -4.28 -11.77
CA ASP A 230 -5.97 -4.62 -10.49
C ASP A 230 -4.94 -5.23 -9.52
N ILE A 231 -4.01 -4.38 -9.10
CA ILE A 231 -2.94 -4.71 -8.14
C ILE A 231 -2.94 -3.62 -7.07
N PRO A 232 -2.84 -3.98 -5.77
CA PRO A 232 -2.83 -2.99 -4.69
C PRO A 232 -1.78 -1.91 -4.89
N SER A 233 -2.18 -0.66 -4.68
CA SER A 233 -1.31 0.51 -4.83
C SER A 233 -0.28 0.57 -3.71
N GLU A 234 0.94 0.98 -4.02
CA GLU A 234 2.02 1.06 -3.04
C GLU A 234 1.90 2.31 -2.15
N ASP A 235 1.47 3.44 -2.73
CA ASP A 235 1.66 4.75 -2.12
C ASP A 235 0.42 5.65 -2.16
N SER A 236 0.20 6.43 -1.09
CA SER A 236 -0.92 7.38 -0.96
C SER A 236 -0.88 8.55 -1.95
N VAL A 237 0.26 8.83 -2.58
CA VAL A 237 0.36 9.84 -3.65
C VAL A 237 -0.49 9.46 -4.86
N SER A 238 -0.74 8.17 -5.09
CA SER A 238 -1.65 7.69 -6.14
C SER A 238 -3.12 8.05 -5.90
N LEU A 239 -3.50 8.43 -4.68
CA LEU A 239 -4.88 8.82 -4.36
C LEU A 239 -5.32 10.09 -5.08
N GLY A 240 -4.40 11.04 -5.33
CA GLY A 240 -4.68 12.27 -6.08
C GLY A 240 -4.93 12.08 -7.58
N ASP A 241 -4.41 10.99 -8.14
CA ASP A 241 -4.50 10.71 -9.58
C ASP A 241 -5.71 9.80 -9.95
N LYS A 242 -6.43 9.26 -8.95
CA LYS A 242 -7.60 8.39 -9.18
C LYS A 242 -8.78 9.24 -9.67
N LYS A 243 -9.00 9.27 -10.96
CA LYS A 243 -10.18 9.94 -11.56
C LYS A 243 -11.44 9.11 -11.36
N ALA A 244 -12.53 9.80 -10.98
CA ALA A 244 -13.86 9.21 -10.87
C ALA A 244 -14.29 8.54 -12.18
N ARG A 245 -14.58 7.23 -12.15
CA ARG A 245 -15.03 6.44 -13.31
C ARG A 245 -16.51 6.08 -13.26
N PHE A 246 -17.26 6.57 -12.26
CA PHE A 246 -18.63 6.13 -12.02
C PHE A 246 -19.66 7.16 -12.45
N SER A 247 -20.85 6.66 -12.84
CA SER A 247 -22.03 7.47 -13.11
C SER A 247 -22.60 8.05 -11.80
N SER A 248 -23.41 9.08 -11.89
CA SER A 248 -24.13 9.68 -10.75
C SER A 248 -25.08 8.71 -10.03
N GLU A 249 -25.32 7.53 -10.58
CA GLU A 249 -26.17 6.48 -10.02
C GLU A 249 -25.41 5.52 -9.09
N ALA A 250 -24.06 5.53 -9.12
CA ALA A 250 -23.27 4.67 -8.24
C ALA A 250 -23.41 5.10 -6.78
N VAL A 251 -23.28 4.13 -5.87
CA VAL A 251 -23.13 4.41 -4.44
C VAL A 251 -21.87 5.21 -4.23
N GLU A 252 -21.97 6.33 -3.50
CA GLU A 252 -20.84 7.17 -3.12
C GLU A 252 -20.39 6.85 -1.69
N ILE A 253 -19.13 6.49 -1.53
CA ILE A 253 -18.49 6.28 -0.24
C ILE A 253 -17.43 7.35 -0.05
N ALA A 254 -17.61 8.22 0.95
CA ALA A 254 -16.63 9.22 1.31
C ALA A 254 -15.58 8.62 2.26
N VAL A 255 -14.33 8.60 1.84
CA VAL A 255 -13.19 8.24 2.70
C VAL A 255 -12.51 9.52 3.16
N ILE A 256 -12.44 9.75 4.45
CA ILE A 256 -11.82 10.96 5.01
C ILE A 256 -10.31 10.88 4.77
N ARG A 257 -9.77 11.86 4.06
CA ARG A 257 -8.34 11.93 3.77
C ARG A 257 -7.58 12.53 4.95
N LEU A 258 -7.24 11.66 5.90
CA LEU A 258 -6.43 12.06 7.05
C LEU A 258 -5.00 12.40 6.59
N PRO A 259 -4.33 13.39 7.21
CA PRO A 259 -2.96 13.77 6.85
C PRO A 259 -1.95 12.62 6.93
N ARG A 260 -2.18 11.68 7.85
CA ARG A 260 -1.33 10.51 8.07
C ARG A 260 -2.07 9.21 7.78
N ILE A 261 -2.97 9.23 6.78
CA ILE A 261 -3.73 8.05 6.35
C ILE A 261 -2.81 6.85 6.16
N SER A 262 -3.18 5.73 6.72
CA SER A 262 -2.45 4.47 6.60
C SER A 262 -3.35 3.36 6.08
N ASN A 263 -2.75 2.40 5.38
CA ASN A 263 -3.45 1.23 4.82
C ASN A 263 -4.67 1.59 3.95
N PHE A 264 -4.55 2.65 3.13
CA PHE A 264 -5.64 3.07 2.24
C PHE A 264 -6.02 2.00 1.21
N THR A 265 -5.19 0.98 1.01
CA THR A 265 -5.51 -0.21 0.21
C THR A 265 -6.70 -0.99 0.75
N ASP A 266 -7.10 -0.77 1.99
CA ASP A 266 -8.33 -1.35 2.57
C ASP A 266 -9.59 -1.02 1.75
N PHE A 267 -9.60 0.09 1.01
CA PHE A 267 -10.77 0.57 0.26
C PHE A 267 -10.77 0.18 -1.21
N GLU A 268 -9.64 -0.27 -1.78
CA GLU A 268 -9.53 -0.66 -3.19
C GLU A 268 -10.53 -1.77 -3.60
N PRO A 269 -10.85 -2.76 -2.76
CA PRO A 269 -11.87 -3.74 -3.10
C PRO A 269 -13.28 -3.15 -3.33
N LEU A 270 -13.57 -1.97 -2.77
CA LEU A 270 -14.83 -1.26 -2.96
C LEU A 270 -14.89 -0.49 -4.29
N GLU A 271 -13.74 -0.02 -4.80
CA GLU A 271 -13.64 0.84 -6.00
C GLU A 271 -14.21 0.18 -7.26
N ARG A 272 -14.37 -1.12 -7.28
CA ARG A 272 -14.96 -1.86 -8.41
C ARG A 272 -16.47 -1.72 -8.53
N ARG A 273 -17.16 -1.42 -7.41
CA ARG A 273 -18.62 -1.45 -7.31
C ARG A 273 -19.22 -0.17 -6.73
N ALA A 274 -18.39 0.74 -6.22
CA ALA A 274 -18.80 2.00 -5.64
C ALA A 274 -17.86 3.13 -6.06
N TYR A 275 -18.37 4.35 -6.07
CA TYR A 275 -17.56 5.53 -6.24
C TYR A 275 -16.91 5.89 -4.89
N ILE A 276 -15.60 5.78 -4.82
CA ILE A 276 -14.82 6.17 -3.63
C ILE A 276 -14.35 7.60 -3.84
N ARG A 277 -14.81 8.51 -2.99
CA ARG A 277 -14.37 9.90 -2.95
C ARG A 277 -13.51 10.13 -1.72
N TYR A 278 -12.23 10.43 -1.94
CA TYR A 278 -11.36 10.89 -0.87
C TYR A 278 -11.64 12.37 -0.60
N VAL A 279 -12.00 12.70 0.64
CA VAL A 279 -12.45 14.03 1.08
C VAL A 279 -11.38 14.66 1.95
N ASP A 280 -10.80 15.77 1.51
CA ASP A 280 -9.85 16.54 2.31
C ASP A 280 -10.57 17.19 3.50
N LEU A 281 -9.85 17.43 4.61
CA LEU A 281 -10.46 17.86 5.88
C LEU A 281 -11.13 19.24 5.80
N ASP A 282 -10.80 20.07 4.81
CA ASP A 282 -11.35 21.39 4.53
C ASP A 282 -12.40 21.39 3.41
N GLU A 283 -12.70 20.23 2.84
CA GLU A 283 -13.74 20.09 1.82
C GLU A 283 -15.12 19.81 2.45
N PRO A 284 -16.21 20.19 1.77
CA PRO A 284 -17.55 19.78 2.18
C PRO A 284 -17.73 18.26 2.07
N LEU A 285 -18.16 17.63 3.17
CA LEU A 285 -18.48 16.19 3.16
C LEU A 285 -19.68 15.88 2.27
N GLY A 286 -20.66 16.76 2.22
CA GLY A 286 -21.90 16.58 1.45
C GLY A 286 -22.80 15.48 2.05
N HIS A 287 -23.44 14.69 1.17
CA HIS A 287 -24.39 13.65 1.56
C HIS A 287 -24.01 12.31 0.92
N PRO A 288 -22.86 11.71 1.31
CA PRO A 288 -22.46 10.42 0.78
C PRO A 288 -23.39 9.30 1.28
N ASP A 289 -23.43 8.20 0.54
CA ASP A 289 -24.21 7.01 0.95
C ASP A 289 -23.55 6.30 2.16
N ALA A 290 -22.24 6.45 2.37
CA ALA A 290 -21.50 6.03 3.56
C ALA A 290 -20.24 6.87 3.78
N VAL A 291 -19.72 6.90 5.00
CA VAL A 291 -18.45 7.53 5.39
C VAL A 291 -17.50 6.48 5.95
N ILE A 292 -16.24 6.53 5.56
CA ILE A 292 -15.17 5.73 6.16
C ILE A 292 -14.11 6.67 6.76
N ILE A 293 -13.83 6.48 8.05
CA ILE A 293 -12.68 7.08 8.72
C ILE A 293 -11.57 6.04 8.71
N PRO A 294 -10.50 6.24 7.93
CA PRO A 294 -9.45 5.25 7.73
C PRO A 294 -8.52 5.09 8.92
N GLY A 295 -7.61 4.12 8.82
CA GLY A 295 -6.46 4.05 9.69
C GLY A 295 -5.54 5.25 9.55
N THR A 296 -4.89 5.62 10.62
CA THR A 296 -3.89 6.69 10.64
C THR A 296 -2.68 6.32 11.48
N LYS A 297 -1.53 6.91 11.14
CA LYS A 297 -0.28 6.70 11.88
C LYS A 297 -0.22 7.50 13.19
N ASN A 298 -0.98 8.58 13.31
CA ASN A 298 -1.09 9.37 14.55
C ASN A 298 -2.55 9.80 14.73
N THR A 299 -3.25 9.05 15.58
CA THR A 299 -4.68 9.19 15.80
C THR A 299 -5.04 10.55 16.40
N ILE A 300 -4.26 11.01 17.38
CA ILE A 300 -4.53 12.24 18.11
C ILE A 300 -4.30 13.46 17.22
N SER A 301 -3.15 13.53 16.56
CA SER A 301 -2.86 14.67 15.68
C SER A 301 -3.87 14.80 14.54
N ASP A 302 -4.32 13.67 13.97
CA ASP A 302 -5.29 13.70 12.88
C ASP A 302 -6.70 14.05 13.37
N LEU A 303 -7.09 13.59 14.58
CA LEU A 303 -8.34 14.03 15.23
C LEU A 303 -8.35 15.53 15.49
N LEU A 304 -7.27 16.09 16.01
CA LEU A 304 -7.15 17.53 16.25
C LEU A 304 -7.24 18.33 14.94
N GLU A 305 -6.65 17.86 13.85
CA GLU A 305 -6.80 18.51 12.54
C GLU A 305 -8.24 18.37 11.98
N MET A 306 -8.92 17.25 12.20
CA MET A 306 -10.35 17.08 11.84
C MET A 306 -11.23 18.08 12.60
N GLU A 307 -11.01 18.28 13.90
CA GLU A 307 -11.73 19.25 14.73
C GLU A 307 -11.47 20.69 14.23
N LYS A 308 -10.22 21.05 14.08
CA LYS A 308 -9.79 22.38 13.64
C LYS A 308 -10.34 22.76 12.27
N LYS A 309 -10.46 21.82 11.34
CA LYS A 309 -10.96 22.05 9.98
C LYS A 309 -12.48 21.86 9.85
N GLY A 310 -13.17 21.47 10.92
CA GLY A 310 -14.62 21.30 10.96
C GLY A 310 -15.15 20.00 10.33
N MET A 311 -14.30 19.09 9.94
CA MET A 311 -14.71 17.79 9.41
C MET A 311 -15.39 16.93 10.48
N ALA A 312 -14.92 17.00 11.71
CA ALA A 312 -15.51 16.29 12.85
C ALA A 312 -16.99 16.68 13.06
N ASP A 313 -17.33 17.96 12.98
CA ASP A 313 -18.70 18.44 13.12
C ASP A 313 -19.58 18.03 11.93
N GLN A 314 -19.03 18.02 10.72
CA GLN A 314 -19.75 17.52 9.55
C GLN A 314 -20.12 16.03 9.73
N ILE A 315 -19.20 15.19 10.22
CA ILE A 315 -19.45 13.78 10.49
C ILE A 315 -20.49 13.61 11.61
N ARG A 316 -20.38 14.34 12.72
CA ARG A 316 -21.35 14.31 13.83
C ARG A 316 -22.77 14.71 13.40
N SER A 317 -22.87 15.59 12.41
CA SER A 317 -24.16 16.07 11.90
C SER A 317 -24.90 15.06 11.02
N LEU A 318 -24.23 14.01 10.54
CA LEU A 318 -24.83 13.02 9.68
C LEU A 318 -25.93 12.22 10.40
N GLN A 319 -27.11 12.14 9.79
CA GLN A 319 -28.24 11.40 10.34
C GLN A 319 -28.47 10.11 9.52
N GLY A 320 -28.31 8.97 10.21
CA GLY A 320 -28.60 7.66 9.60
C GLY A 320 -27.63 7.24 8.47
N THR A 321 -26.59 7.98 8.15
CA THR A 321 -25.57 7.56 7.19
C THR A 321 -24.66 6.51 7.85
N PRO A 322 -24.37 5.38 7.21
CA PRO A 322 -23.41 4.41 7.70
C PRO A 322 -22.01 5.03 7.84
N ILE A 323 -21.38 4.78 8.98
CA ILE A 323 -20.02 5.25 9.28
C ILE A 323 -19.18 4.07 9.72
N LEU A 324 -18.06 3.86 9.04
CA LEU A 324 -17.10 2.81 9.41
C LEU A 324 -15.77 3.44 9.82
N GLY A 325 -15.26 3.08 11.01
CA GLY A 325 -13.93 3.45 11.48
C GLY A 325 -13.00 2.25 11.45
N ILE A 326 -11.82 2.39 10.81
CA ILE A 326 -10.81 1.34 10.76
C ILE A 326 -9.58 1.78 11.55
N CYS A 327 -9.11 0.96 12.50
CA CYS A 327 -7.91 1.18 13.29
C CYS A 327 -7.94 2.54 14.00
N GLY A 328 -7.10 3.52 13.62
CA GLY A 328 -7.18 4.88 14.14
C GLY A 328 -8.56 5.53 13.95
N GLY A 329 -9.24 5.24 12.83
CA GLY A 329 -10.62 5.67 12.61
C GLY A 329 -11.61 5.10 13.63
N TYR A 330 -11.44 3.86 14.06
CA TYR A 330 -12.23 3.27 15.15
C TYR A 330 -11.98 4.01 16.48
N GLN A 331 -10.72 4.31 16.78
CA GLN A 331 -10.35 5.08 17.97
C GLN A 331 -10.98 6.48 17.97
N ILE A 332 -10.97 7.15 16.82
CA ILE A 332 -11.59 8.47 16.61
C ILE A 332 -13.12 8.45 16.83
N LEU A 333 -13.80 7.35 16.44
CA LEU A 333 -15.25 7.20 16.64
C LEU A 333 -15.67 7.12 18.12
N GLY A 334 -14.75 6.78 19.03
CA GLY A 334 -14.99 6.64 20.46
C GLY A 334 -15.39 7.94 21.15
N LYS A 335 -15.73 7.85 22.43
CA LYS A 335 -16.04 9.02 23.28
C LYS A 335 -14.79 9.80 23.65
N GLU A 336 -13.71 9.08 23.97
CA GLU A 336 -12.46 9.68 24.46
C GLU A 336 -11.24 8.85 24.11
N ILE A 337 -10.14 9.56 23.95
CA ILE A 337 -8.81 9.00 23.77
C ILE A 337 -7.94 9.50 24.90
N ILE A 338 -7.31 8.57 25.63
CA ILE A 338 -6.41 8.85 26.73
C ILE A 338 -4.99 8.49 26.29
N ASP A 339 -4.11 9.48 26.23
CA ASP A 339 -2.70 9.27 25.87
C ASP A 339 -1.78 9.55 27.04
N CYS A 340 -0.91 8.61 27.36
CA CYS A 340 0.14 8.74 28.37
C CYS A 340 1.50 9.11 27.76
N GLY A 341 1.50 9.86 26.64
CA GLY A 341 2.70 10.31 25.92
C GLY A 341 3.20 9.33 24.86
N VAL A 342 2.35 8.44 24.36
CA VAL A 342 2.69 7.45 23.32
C VAL A 342 2.53 8.04 21.91
N GLU A 343 1.52 8.90 21.71
CA GLU A 343 1.25 9.58 20.43
C GLU A 343 1.58 11.10 20.47
N ASP A 344 2.57 11.49 21.27
CA ASP A 344 3.12 12.84 21.36
C ASP A 344 2.24 13.87 22.09
N THR A 345 1.10 13.47 22.68
CA THR A 345 0.18 14.36 23.40
C THR A 345 -0.28 13.71 24.70
N GLU A 346 0.23 14.16 25.82
CA GLU A 346 -0.23 13.66 27.12
C GLU A 346 -1.58 14.29 27.50
N GLY A 347 -2.59 13.44 27.77
CA GLY A 347 -3.90 13.94 28.22
C GLY A 347 -5.11 13.13 27.77
N ILE A 348 -6.29 13.70 27.97
CA ILE A 348 -7.58 13.13 27.58
C ILE A 348 -8.19 14.04 26.51
N LEU A 349 -8.52 13.47 25.36
CA LEU A 349 -9.15 14.16 24.26
C LEU A 349 -10.53 13.56 23.95
N PRO A 350 -11.55 14.39 23.68
CA PRO A 350 -12.83 13.90 23.21
C PRO A 350 -12.68 13.33 21.80
N GLY A 351 -13.23 12.15 21.55
CA GLY A 351 -13.42 11.62 20.21
C GLY A 351 -14.70 12.17 19.56
N LEU A 352 -15.19 11.50 18.50
CA LEU A 352 -16.43 11.91 17.85
C LEU A 352 -17.68 11.54 18.66
N GLY A 353 -17.57 10.63 19.63
CA GLY A 353 -18.66 10.21 20.50
C GLY A 353 -19.77 9.39 19.81
N LEU A 354 -19.46 8.81 18.66
CA LEU A 354 -20.39 8.01 17.88
C LEU A 354 -20.43 6.53 18.31
N LEU A 355 -19.43 6.08 19.06
CA LEU A 355 -19.35 4.79 19.75
C LEU A 355 -19.10 5.01 21.24
N ASN A 356 -19.69 4.17 22.08
CA ASN A 356 -19.48 4.19 23.53
C ASN A 356 -18.16 3.47 23.89
N ALA A 357 -17.07 3.96 23.37
CA ALA A 357 -15.75 3.37 23.46
C ALA A 357 -14.71 4.40 23.96
N THR A 358 -13.74 3.93 24.73
CA THR A 358 -12.58 4.70 25.20
C THR A 358 -11.31 4.01 24.77
N THR A 359 -10.42 4.74 24.12
CA THR A 359 -9.10 4.25 23.72
C THR A 359 -8.03 4.77 24.68
N ARG A 360 -7.10 3.89 25.09
CA ARG A 360 -5.96 4.24 25.94
C ARG A 360 -4.65 3.87 25.26
N PHE A 361 -3.73 4.82 25.26
CA PHE A 361 -2.34 4.65 24.86
C PHE A 361 -1.46 4.72 26.13
N ASP A 362 -1.27 3.58 26.79
CA ASP A 362 -0.55 3.51 28.06
C ASP A 362 0.95 3.17 27.86
N GLN A 363 1.27 2.36 26.84
CA GLN A 363 2.62 1.87 26.58
C GLN A 363 2.93 1.89 25.09
N TYR A 364 4.22 2.01 24.76
CA TYR A 364 4.71 1.91 23.38
C TYR A 364 4.75 0.44 22.93
N GLU A 365 3.59 -0.22 23.01
CA GLU A 365 3.41 -1.58 22.54
C GLU A 365 2.52 -1.61 21.31
N LYS A 366 2.98 -2.33 20.30
CA LYS A 366 2.27 -2.46 19.02
C LYS A 366 1.76 -3.89 18.86
N ARG A 367 0.45 -4.02 18.66
CA ARG A 367 -0.16 -5.29 18.27
C ARG A 367 -0.05 -5.44 16.77
N THR A 368 0.57 -6.53 16.32
CA THR A 368 0.67 -6.92 14.92
C THR A 368 0.36 -8.40 14.79
N VAL A 369 -0.79 -8.73 14.19
CA VAL A 369 -1.25 -10.12 14.10
C VAL A 369 -2.21 -10.30 12.92
N GLN A 370 -2.13 -11.43 12.23
CA GLN A 370 -3.21 -11.89 11.34
C GLN A 370 -4.30 -12.56 12.16
N VAL A 371 -5.54 -12.26 11.86
CA VAL A 371 -6.69 -12.77 12.63
C VAL A 371 -7.80 -13.28 11.73
N ARG A 372 -8.58 -14.20 12.31
CA ARG A 372 -9.85 -14.67 11.78
C ARG A 372 -10.88 -14.55 12.90
N LYS A 373 -11.97 -13.84 12.65
CA LYS A 373 -12.97 -13.54 13.67
C LYS A 373 -14.38 -13.78 13.15
N PRO A 374 -15.29 -14.30 13.99
CA PRO A 374 -16.71 -14.40 13.64
C PRO A 374 -17.36 -13.03 13.64
N VAL A 375 -18.31 -12.81 12.76
CA VAL A 375 -19.20 -11.64 12.78
C VAL A 375 -20.21 -11.80 13.90
N THR A 376 -20.11 -10.98 14.94
CA THR A 376 -20.93 -11.03 16.16
C THR A 376 -21.81 -9.80 16.36
N GLY A 377 -21.46 -8.69 15.72
CA GLY A 377 -22.23 -7.46 15.76
C GLY A 377 -23.57 -7.58 15.04
N GLY A 378 -24.54 -6.78 15.48
CA GLY A 378 -25.88 -6.72 14.89
C GLY A 378 -26.09 -5.51 14.00
N GLY A 379 -27.31 -5.42 13.44
CA GLY A 379 -27.75 -4.30 12.62
C GLY A 379 -27.80 -4.59 11.12
N PRO A 380 -28.29 -3.64 10.31
CA PRO A 380 -28.74 -3.91 8.95
C PRO A 380 -27.63 -4.36 7.98
N ILE A 381 -26.36 -4.16 8.36
CA ILE A 381 -25.20 -4.58 7.57
C ILE A 381 -24.71 -5.95 8.07
N LEU A 382 -24.40 -6.08 9.37
CA LEU A 382 -23.75 -7.27 9.92
C LEU A 382 -24.69 -8.46 10.09
N ASP A 383 -26.00 -8.23 10.32
CA ASP A 383 -26.99 -9.33 10.41
C ASP A 383 -27.03 -10.17 9.13
N ARG A 384 -26.69 -9.60 7.97
CA ARG A 384 -26.66 -10.29 6.67
C ARG A 384 -25.61 -11.40 6.61
N ILE A 385 -24.61 -11.31 7.45
CA ILE A 385 -23.46 -12.23 7.51
C ILE A 385 -23.19 -12.71 8.94
N SER A 386 -24.18 -12.62 9.82
CA SER A 386 -24.07 -13.05 11.22
C SER A 386 -23.54 -14.49 11.33
N GLY A 387 -22.57 -14.70 12.22
CA GLY A 387 -21.93 -16.00 12.44
C GLY A 387 -20.94 -16.43 11.36
N GLN A 388 -20.81 -15.72 10.24
CA GLN A 388 -19.76 -15.97 9.26
C GLN A 388 -18.41 -15.42 9.76
N GLU A 389 -17.32 -15.88 9.15
CA GLU A 389 -15.99 -15.44 9.49
C GLU A 389 -15.49 -14.34 8.55
N VAL A 390 -14.71 -13.43 9.11
CA VAL A 390 -13.88 -12.46 8.40
C VAL A 390 -12.42 -12.66 8.77
N THR A 391 -11.54 -12.41 7.82
CA THR A 391 -10.09 -12.46 8.01
C THR A 391 -9.51 -11.08 7.77
N GLY A 392 -8.42 -10.78 8.46
CA GLY A 392 -7.71 -9.52 8.32
C GLY A 392 -6.45 -9.53 9.15
N TYR A 393 -5.92 -8.36 9.39
CA TYR A 393 -4.78 -8.20 10.28
C TYR A 393 -4.96 -6.94 11.12
N GLU A 394 -4.39 -6.95 12.31
CA GLU A 394 -4.37 -5.83 13.23
C GLU A 394 -2.95 -5.23 13.26
N ILE A 395 -2.86 -3.91 13.12
CA ILE A 395 -1.64 -3.14 13.30
C ILE A 395 -2.01 -1.87 14.05
N HIS A 396 -1.96 -1.90 15.35
CA HIS A 396 -2.31 -0.73 16.15
C HIS A 396 -1.51 -0.61 17.44
N MET A 397 -1.44 0.60 17.95
CA MET A 397 -1.11 0.91 19.33
C MET A 397 -2.39 1.34 20.04
N GLY A 398 -2.37 1.35 21.36
CA GLY A 398 -3.54 1.64 22.15
C GLY A 398 -4.53 0.47 22.24
N VAL A 399 -5.31 0.48 23.30
CA VAL A 399 -6.33 -0.52 23.61
C VAL A 399 -7.68 0.19 23.74
N THR A 400 -8.69 -0.28 23.01
CA THR A 400 -10.05 0.28 23.08
C THR A 400 -10.94 -0.65 23.90
N ALA A 401 -11.55 -0.08 24.94
CA ALA A 401 -12.64 -0.71 25.69
C ALA A 401 -13.96 -0.10 25.24
N SER A 402 -14.94 -0.96 24.89
CA SER A 402 -16.25 -0.52 24.44
C SER A 402 -17.36 -1.09 25.31
N MET A 403 -18.40 -0.26 25.54
CA MET A 403 -19.68 -0.70 26.12
C MET A 403 -20.69 -1.11 25.04
N ASP A 404 -20.44 -0.73 23.78
CA ASP A 404 -21.22 -1.21 22.65
C ASP A 404 -20.83 -2.65 22.30
N PRO A 405 -21.74 -3.45 21.72
CA PRO A 405 -21.45 -4.82 21.30
C PRO A 405 -20.28 -4.90 20.33
N ALA A 406 -19.45 -5.93 20.46
CA ALA A 406 -18.34 -6.16 19.53
C ALA A 406 -18.85 -6.45 18.12
N ALA A 407 -18.14 -5.93 17.11
CA ALA A 407 -18.46 -6.15 15.70
C ALA A 407 -18.03 -7.54 15.22
N PHE A 408 -16.81 -7.97 15.62
CA PHE A 408 -16.16 -9.18 15.12
C PHE A 408 -15.48 -9.95 16.27
N GLY A 409 -16.21 -10.89 16.87
CA GLY A 409 -15.69 -11.69 18.00
C GLY A 409 -15.37 -10.82 19.21
N ASP A 410 -14.09 -10.59 19.45
CA ASP A 410 -13.54 -9.73 20.53
C ASP A 410 -13.06 -8.36 20.02
N ASP A 411 -13.29 -8.05 18.75
CA ASP A 411 -12.85 -6.80 18.11
C ASP A 411 -14.00 -5.88 17.74
N GLY A 412 -13.69 -4.59 17.84
CA GLY A 412 -14.54 -3.54 17.34
C GLY A 412 -15.72 -3.21 18.23
N ALA A 413 -16.61 -2.38 17.70
CA ALA A 413 -17.85 -1.98 18.32
C ALA A 413 -18.93 -1.64 17.29
N VAL A 414 -20.19 -1.83 17.64
CA VAL A 414 -21.34 -1.48 16.81
C VAL A 414 -22.31 -0.64 17.64
N ALA A 415 -22.58 0.59 17.20
CA ALA A 415 -23.58 1.44 17.83
C ALA A 415 -24.98 0.79 17.79
N SER A 416 -25.87 1.20 18.70
CA SER A 416 -27.22 0.66 18.79
C SER A 416 -28.05 0.75 17.49
N SER A 417 -27.72 1.70 16.61
CA SER A 417 -28.34 1.82 15.29
C SER A 417 -27.88 0.75 14.29
N GLY A 418 -26.78 0.06 14.56
CA GLY A 418 -26.11 -0.85 13.62
C GLY A 418 -25.48 -0.17 12.41
N LEU A 419 -25.44 1.19 12.38
CA LEU A 419 -24.92 1.98 11.26
C LEU A 419 -23.53 2.57 11.52
N VAL A 420 -23.09 2.65 12.77
CA VAL A 420 -21.72 3.05 13.11
C VAL A 420 -20.99 1.80 13.58
N ILE A 421 -19.90 1.48 12.87
CA ILE A 421 -19.10 0.29 13.10
C ILE A 421 -17.64 0.71 13.22
N GLY A 422 -16.98 0.28 14.28
CA GLY A 422 -15.53 0.43 14.46
C GLY A 422 -14.83 -0.92 14.50
N THR A 423 -13.62 -1.03 13.98
CA THR A 423 -12.81 -2.27 14.01
C THR A 423 -11.33 -1.95 13.89
N TYR A 424 -10.47 -2.82 14.45
CA TYR A 424 -9.03 -2.79 14.21
C TYR A 424 -8.60 -3.57 12.96
N LEU A 425 -9.52 -4.30 12.33
CA LEU A 425 -9.23 -5.16 11.18
C LEU A 425 -8.92 -4.37 9.92
N HIS A 426 -7.68 -4.44 9.47
CA HIS A 426 -7.28 -4.07 8.12
C HIS A 426 -7.55 -5.22 7.13
N GLY A 427 -7.72 -4.89 5.84
CA GLY A 427 -8.07 -5.86 4.80
C GLY A 427 -9.50 -6.40 4.94
N ILE A 428 -10.35 -5.71 5.70
CA ILE A 428 -11.69 -6.19 6.02
C ILE A 428 -12.57 -6.31 4.76
N PHE A 429 -12.39 -5.43 3.78
CA PHE A 429 -13.13 -5.48 2.50
C PHE A 429 -12.55 -6.48 1.48
N ASP A 430 -11.43 -7.15 1.78
CA ASP A 430 -11.00 -8.34 1.03
C ASP A 430 -11.95 -9.52 1.23
N ASN A 431 -12.69 -9.53 2.33
CA ASN A 431 -13.74 -10.51 2.59
C ASN A 431 -14.97 -10.23 1.75
N GLN A 432 -15.26 -11.12 0.79
CA GLN A 432 -16.35 -10.94 -0.16
C GLN A 432 -17.70 -10.84 0.56
N ASN A 433 -17.94 -11.65 1.58
CA ASN A 433 -19.18 -11.66 2.35
C ASN A 433 -19.47 -10.29 2.98
N LEU A 434 -18.49 -9.69 3.67
CA LEU A 434 -18.66 -8.37 4.29
C LEU A 434 -18.78 -7.26 3.23
N ARG A 435 -17.92 -7.28 2.22
CA ARG A 435 -17.98 -6.32 1.12
C ARG A 435 -19.33 -6.33 0.42
N ASP A 436 -19.85 -7.53 0.10
CA ASP A 436 -21.15 -7.66 -0.54
C ASP A 436 -22.28 -7.20 0.40
N ALA A 437 -22.27 -7.60 1.68
CA ALA A 437 -23.27 -7.17 2.67
C ALA A 437 -23.31 -5.65 2.83
N PHE A 438 -22.13 -5.00 2.89
CA PHE A 438 -22.03 -3.54 3.00
C PHE A 438 -22.55 -2.84 1.74
N LEU A 439 -22.08 -3.22 0.57
CA LEU A 439 -22.48 -2.59 -0.70
C LEU A 439 -23.95 -2.84 -1.04
N ASP A 440 -24.46 -4.06 -0.84
CA ASP A 440 -25.85 -4.39 -1.12
C ASP A 440 -26.78 -3.58 -0.21
N PHE A 441 -26.41 -3.40 1.08
CA PHE A 441 -27.17 -2.52 1.98
C PHE A 441 -27.21 -1.07 1.46
N LEU A 442 -26.08 -0.52 1.01
CA LEU A 442 -26.03 0.85 0.49
C LEU A 442 -26.86 1.02 -0.79
N TYR A 443 -26.77 0.06 -1.72
CA TYR A 443 -27.57 0.09 -2.93
C TYR A 443 -29.08 -0.03 -2.67
N GLU A 444 -29.51 -0.92 -1.78
CA GLU A 444 -30.92 -1.05 -1.39
C GLU A 444 -31.46 0.25 -0.78
N ARG A 445 -30.66 0.86 0.10
CA ARG A 445 -31.01 2.13 0.74
C ARG A 445 -31.14 3.26 -0.28
N LYS A 446 -30.17 3.41 -1.17
CA LYS A 446 -30.20 4.42 -2.24
C LYS A 446 -31.43 4.28 -3.12
N ASN A 447 -31.78 3.06 -3.49
CA ASN A 447 -32.98 2.76 -4.28
C ASN A 447 -34.31 3.04 -3.52
N SER A 448 -34.33 2.85 -2.19
CA SER A 448 -35.53 3.08 -1.37
C SER A 448 -35.81 4.56 -1.09
N THR A 449 -34.81 5.43 -1.10
CA THR A 449 -34.96 6.88 -0.87
C THR A 449 -35.48 7.66 -2.06
N GLY A 450 -35.82 7.02 -3.17
CA GLY A 450 -36.74 7.56 -4.18
C GLY A 450 -36.17 8.60 -5.15
N ILE A 451 -34.86 8.69 -5.32
CA ILE A 451 -34.28 9.30 -6.51
C ILE A 451 -34.39 8.28 -7.66
N LYS A 452 -35.59 8.24 -8.28
CA LYS A 452 -35.80 7.45 -9.49
C LYS A 452 -34.83 7.94 -10.56
N ALA A 453 -33.73 7.22 -10.76
CA ALA A 453 -33.02 7.24 -12.00
C ALA A 453 -33.96 6.72 -13.08
N SER A 454 -34.35 7.58 -14.02
CA SER A 454 -35.23 7.28 -15.13
C SER A 454 -34.60 6.19 -16.00
N GLY A 455 -35.17 4.98 -15.94
CA GLY A 455 -35.26 4.05 -17.04
C GLY A 455 -34.00 3.58 -17.74
N LEU A 456 -33.15 2.86 -17.06
CA LEU A 456 -32.37 1.79 -17.68
C LEU A 456 -32.55 0.53 -16.81
N LYS A 457 -33.35 -0.41 -17.34
CA LYS A 457 -33.36 -1.77 -16.83
C LYS A 457 -31.89 -2.20 -16.81
N ALA A 458 -31.42 -2.51 -15.61
CA ALA A 458 -30.19 -3.28 -15.47
C ALA A 458 -30.39 -4.56 -16.28
N GLU A 459 -29.98 -4.55 -17.54
CA GLU A 459 -29.71 -5.80 -18.23
C GLU A 459 -28.61 -6.45 -17.41
N GLY A 460 -29.02 -7.36 -16.57
CA GLY A 460 -28.18 -8.27 -15.83
C GLY A 460 -27.37 -9.13 -16.78
N LYS A 461 -26.42 -8.55 -17.48
CA LYS A 461 -25.19 -9.25 -17.86
C LYS A 461 -24.31 -9.26 -16.62
N SER A 462 -24.66 -10.17 -15.72
CA SER A 462 -23.72 -10.78 -14.81
C SER A 462 -22.46 -11.13 -15.59
N HIS A 463 -21.55 -10.19 -15.73
CA HIS A 463 -20.15 -10.50 -15.89
C HIS A 463 -19.67 -10.99 -14.51
N ARG A 464 -20.26 -12.11 -14.09
CA ARG A 464 -19.62 -13.06 -13.19
C ARG A 464 -18.41 -13.68 -13.91
N ALA A 465 -17.49 -12.88 -14.37
CA ALA A 465 -16.14 -13.31 -14.43
C ALA A 465 -15.75 -13.50 -12.96
N LYS A 466 -15.70 -14.76 -12.50
CA LYS A 466 -14.88 -15.14 -11.35
C LYS A 466 -13.48 -14.62 -11.69
N ALA A 467 -13.18 -13.40 -11.26
CA ALA A 467 -11.81 -12.93 -11.25
C ALA A 467 -11.08 -13.91 -10.33
N GLN A 468 -10.35 -14.85 -10.91
CA GLN A 468 -9.51 -15.74 -10.15
C GLN A 468 -8.56 -14.85 -9.36
N LYS A 469 -8.52 -15.05 -8.03
CA LYS A 469 -7.53 -14.40 -7.15
C LYS A 469 -6.16 -14.57 -7.79
N GLY A 470 -5.53 -13.49 -8.26
CA GLY A 470 -4.24 -13.54 -8.97
C GLY A 470 -4.27 -13.26 -10.48
N SER A 471 -5.43 -12.93 -11.10
CA SER A 471 -5.49 -12.57 -12.53
C SER A 471 -4.67 -11.31 -12.82
N GLY A 472 -4.70 -10.29 -11.96
CA GLY A 472 -3.97 -9.05 -12.14
C GLY A 472 -2.44 -9.24 -12.21
N TYR A 473 -1.87 -10.13 -11.40
CA TYR A 473 -0.44 -10.43 -11.48
C TYR A 473 -0.04 -11.13 -12.78
N ARG A 474 -0.92 -11.98 -13.33
CA ARG A 474 -0.68 -12.61 -14.61
C ARG A 474 -0.79 -11.62 -15.76
N GLU A 475 -1.77 -10.74 -15.72
CA GLU A 475 -1.95 -9.67 -16.71
C GLU A 475 -0.74 -8.73 -16.70
N LEU A 476 -0.25 -8.36 -15.50
CA LEU A 476 0.98 -7.60 -15.36
C LEU A 476 2.19 -8.32 -15.97
N ALA A 477 2.39 -9.58 -15.65
CA ALA A 477 3.51 -10.37 -16.15
C ALA A 477 3.49 -10.45 -17.68
N LEU A 478 2.32 -10.75 -18.28
CA LEU A 478 2.13 -10.79 -19.72
C LEU A 478 2.38 -9.42 -20.38
N ALA A 479 1.93 -8.33 -19.75
CA ALA A 479 2.16 -6.99 -20.27
C ALA A 479 3.66 -6.64 -20.29
N VAL A 480 4.40 -7.00 -19.23
CA VAL A 480 5.86 -6.77 -19.17
C VAL A 480 6.57 -7.66 -20.19
N GLU A 481 6.21 -8.92 -20.29
CA GLU A 481 6.78 -9.88 -21.25
C GLU A 481 6.59 -9.43 -22.71
N ALA A 482 5.43 -8.84 -23.04
CA ALA A 482 5.13 -8.35 -24.37
C ALA A 482 5.89 -7.07 -24.79
N HIS A 483 6.40 -6.29 -23.83
CA HIS A 483 6.98 -4.97 -24.09
C HIS A 483 8.45 -4.84 -23.73
N LEU A 484 9.05 -5.84 -23.09
CA LEU A 484 10.48 -5.87 -22.80
C LEU A 484 11.19 -6.96 -23.62
N ASP A 485 12.45 -6.70 -23.92
CA ASP A 485 13.39 -7.68 -24.45
C ASP A 485 13.73 -8.72 -23.36
N MET A 486 12.84 -9.70 -23.22
CA MET A 486 12.96 -10.71 -22.18
C MET A 486 14.16 -11.64 -22.40
N GLU A 487 14.65 -11.78 -23.64
CA GLU A 487 15.87 -12.52 -23.92
C GLU A 487 17.06 -11.92 -23.17
N LYS A 488 17.25 -10.60 -23.29
CA LYS A 488 18.28 -9.90 -22.52
C LYS A 488 18.07 -9.97 -21.01
N VAL A 489 16.82 -9.89 -20.53
CA VAL A 489 16.51 -10.03 -19.10
C VAL A 489 16.89 -11.42 -18.60
N TRP A 490 16.57 -12.48 -19.36
CA TRP A 490 16.93 -13.86 -18.97
C TRP A 490 18.43 -14.09 -19.02
N GLN A 491 19.16 -13.52 -20.01
CA GLN A 491 20.62 -13.57 -20.06
C GLN A 491 21.27 -12.91 -18.83
N MET A 492 20.71 -11.81 -18.32
CA MET A 492 21.17 -11.17 -17.06
C MET A 492 21.05 -12.10 -15.86
N LEU A 493 20.05 -12.97 -15.87
CA LEU A 493 19.78 -13.97 -14.82
C LEU A 493 20.43 -15.32 -15.10
N GLU A 494 21.24 -15.44 -16.18
CA GLU A 494 21.87 -16.69 -16.66
C GLU A 494 20.85 -17.81 -16.86
N LEU A 495 19.68 -17.46 -17.35
CA LEU A 495 18.64 -18.42 -17.74
C LEU A 495 18.78 -18.76 -19.22
N GLU A 496 18.56 -20.03 -19.55
CA GLU A 496 18.40 -20.45 -20.96
C GLU A 496 17.08 -19.90 -21.51
N VAL A 497 17.13 -19.39 -22.74
CA VAL A 497 16.00 -18.72 -23.43
C VAL A 497 15.02 -19.76 -23.99
#